data_278b6e211f9d996c35d3c252390b8456
#
_entry.id   278b6e211f9d996c35d3c252390b8456
#
_cell.length_a   1.000
_cell.length_b   1.000
_cell.length_c   1.000
_cell.angle_alpha   90.00
_cell.angle_beta   90.00
_cell.angle_gamma   90.00
#
_symmetry.space_group_name_H-M   'P 1'
#
loop_
_entity.id
_entity.type
_entity.pdbx_description
1 polymer ?
#
loop_
_entity_poly.entity_id
_entity_poly.type
_entity_poly.pdbx_seq_one_letter_code
_entity_poly.pdbx_strand_id
1 'polypeptide(L)'
;MGDLPYGAALFFEKIMDELQNKSFLVVDDNPGMLRAMSKVLAGEGMQVTGVSDPVAVVKKLADSEKRFDLVITDLRMPMFSGRGVLALASALPELPVIIITAFGGPDVEAQALRLGAFAFLEKPVAAAQLIEVVRRALLRSPSLRRVG
;
A
#
# COMPACT_ATOMS: atom_id res chain seq x y z
N MET A 1 5.67 27.41 0.72
CA MET A 1 4.29 27.09 0.99
C MET A 1 3.54 28.34 1.40
N GLY A 2 2.40 28.55 0.79
CA GLY A 2 1.57 29.71 1.13
C GLY A 2 1.02 29.65 2.54
N ASP A 3 0.56 30.78 3.04
CA ASP A 3 0.00 30.91 4.37
C ASP A 3 -1.28 30.10 4.52
N LEU A 4 -1.21 28.94 5.17
CA LEU A 4 -2.38 28.18 5.54
C LEU A 4 -3.01 28.80 6.78
N PRO A 5 -4.35 28.82 6.86
CA PRO A 5 -5.02 29.20 8.10
C PRO A 5 -4.52 28.34 9.25
N TYR A 6 -4.45 28.89 10.44
CA TYR A 6 -3.92 28.20 11.63
C TYR A 6 -4.57 26.84 11.85
N GLY A 7 -5.89 26.76 11.71
CA GLY A 7 -6.60 25.48 11.86
C GLY A 7 -6.27 24.47 10.79
N ALA A 8 -6.02 24.92 9.54
CA ALA A 8 -5.65 24.03 8.44
C ALA A 8 -4.23 23.48 8.62
N ALA A 9 -3.32 24.32 9.13
CA ALA A 9 -1.94 23.88 9.42
C ALA A 9 -1.91 22.79 10.49
N LEU A 10 -2.66 22.96 11.59
CA LEU A 10 -2.77 21.97 12.64
C LEU A 10 -3.40 20.68 12.16
N PHE A 11 -4.44 20.78 11.34
CA PHE A 11 -5.09 19.62 10.75
C PHE A 11 -4.13 18.83 9.84
N PHE A 12 -3.35 19.56 9.02
CA PHE A 12 -2.35 18.96 8.15
C PHE A 12 -1.27 18.24 8.97
N GLU A 13 -0.74 18.87 10.01
CA GLU A 13 0.25 18.26 10.89
C GLU A 13 -0.28 17.00 11.55
N LYS A 14 -1.52 17.03 12.01
CA LYS A 14 -2.16 15.87 12.63
C LYS A 14 -2.30 14.71 11.65
N ILE A 15 -2.71 14.98 10.40
CA ILE A 15 -2.79 13.96 9.36
C ILE A 15 -1.42 13.37 9.08
N MET A 16 -0.40 14.23 8.95
CA MET A 16 0.96 13.76 8.68
C MET A 16 1.50 12.90 9.83
N ASP A 17 1.20 13.27 11.07
CA ASP A 17 1.58 12.47 12.23
C ASP A 17 0.89 11.12 12.22
N GLU A 18 -0.38 11.06 11.84
CA GLU A 18 -1.13 9.79 11.77
C GLU A 18 -0.61 8.88 10.65
N LEU A 19 -0.03 9.44 9.58
CA LEU A 19 0.56 8.64 8.50
C LEU A 19 1.93 8.09 8.85
N GLN A 20 2.65 8.72 9.80
CA GLN A 20 3.95 8.23 10.24
C GLN A 20 3.81 6.92 11.02
N ASN A 21 4.83 6.09 10.93
CA ASN A 21 4.91 4.79 11.61
C ASN A 21 3.86 3.77 11.15
N LYS A 22 3.12 4.06 10.10
CA LYS A 22 2.23 3.05 9.50
C LYS A 22 3.06 1.92 8.93
N SER A 23 2.54 0.72 9.03
CA SER A 23 3.24 -0.51 8.68
C SER A 23 2.74 -1.05 7.35
N PHE A 24 3.66 -1.23 6.40
CA PHE A 24 3.34 -1.66 5.04
C PHE A 24 3.97 -3.01 4.74
N LEU A 25 3.20 -3.86 4.09
CA LEU A 25 3.71 -5.08 3.49
C LEU A 25 3.88 -4.83 2.00
N VAL A 26 5.11 -4.90 1.50
CA VAL A 26 5.44 -4.70 0.09
C VAL A 26 5.88 -6.02 -0.51
N VAL A 27 5.17 -6.46 -1.53
CA VAL A 27 5.35 -7.77 -2.15
C VAL A 27 5.77 -7.60 -3.61
N ASP A 28 6.98 -8.04 -3.94
CA ASP A 28 7.49 -8.03 -5.31
C ASP A 28 8.63 -9.05 -5.41
N ASP A 29 8.67 -9.84 -6.46
CA ASP A 29 9.74 -10.81 -6.66
C ASP A 29 11.05 -10.16 -7.14
N ASN A 30 11.00 -8.91 -7.56
CA ASN A 30 12.18 -8.17 -7.99
C ASN A 30 12.83 -7.45 -6.79
N PRO A 31 14.05 -7.86 -6.37
CA PRO A 31 14.70 -7.27 -5.21
C PRO A 31 14.99 -5.77 -5.39
N GLY A 32 15.30 -5.34 -6.62
CA GLY A 32 15.54 -3.93 -6.91
C GLY A 32 14.31 -3.07 -6.69
N MET A 33 13.14 -3.56 -7.11
CA MET A 33 11.87 -2.87 -6.88
C MET A 33 11.52 -2.82 -5.39
N LEU A 34 11.73 -3.93 -4.66
CA LEU A 34 11.51 -3.94 -3.22
C LEU A 34 12.37 -2.88 -2.52
N ARG A 35 13.66 -2.82 -2.86
CA ARG A 35 14.54 -1.82 -2.26
C ARG A 35 14.12 -0.40 -2.60
N ALA A 36 13.76 -0.15 -3.86
CA ALA A 36 13.39 1.18 -4.32
C ALA A 36 12.11 1.67 -3.63
N MET A 37 11.07 0.85 -3.59
CA MET A 37 9.82 1.19 -2.92
C MET A 37 10.00 1.35 -1.41
N SER A 38 10.76 0.45 -0.81
CA SER A 38 11.02 0.51 0.63
C SER A 38 11.74 1.80 1.01
N LYS A 39 12.71 2.21 0.19
CA LYS A 39 13.46 3.44 0.43
C LYS A 39 12.56 4.68 0.35
N VAL A 40 11.70 4.73 -0.66
CA VAL A 40 10.78 5.86 -0.83
C VAL A 40 9.82 5.96 0.36
N LEU A 41 9.22 4.84 0.74
CA LEU A 41 8.23 4.81 1.82
C LEU A 41 8.87 5.05 3.19
N ALA A 42 10.02 4.45 3.45
CA ALA A 42 10.75 4.67 4.69
C ALA A 42 11.20 6.13 4.84
N GLY A 43 11.52 6.79 3.72
CA GLY A 43 11.85 8.21 3.70
C GLY A 43 10.70 9.10 4.15
N GLU A 44 9.46 8.62 4.05
CA GLU A 44 8.27 9.33 4.51
C GLU A 44 7.84 8.92 5.94
N GLY A 45 8.66 8.13 6.62
CA GLY A 45 8.40 7.74 8.01
C GLY A 45 7.59 6.45 8.17
N MET A 46 7.34 5.71 7.10
CA MET A 46 6.59 4.46 7.15
C MET A 46 7.51 3.27 7.42
N GLN A 47 6.98 2.27 8.10
CA GLN A 47 7.69 1.02 8.36
C GLN A 47 7.36 0.01 7.27
N VAL A 48 8.37 -0.52 6.61
CA VAL A 48 8.19 -1.38 5.44
C VAL A 48 8.71 -2.78 5.74
N THR A 49 7.87 -3.77 5.49
CA THR A 49 8.25 -5.18 5.46
C THR A 49 8.19 -5.63 4.00
N GLY A 50 9.34 -5.92 3.40
CA GLY A 50 9.42 -6.37 2.02
C GLY A 50 9.50 -7.90 1.98
N VAL A 51 8.70 -8.52 1.12
CA VAL A 51 8.74 -9.96 0.90
C VAL A 51 8.72 -10.26 -0.59
N SER A 52 9.40 -11.34 -0.98
CA SER A 52 9.53 -11.72 -2.38
C SER A 52 8.97 -13.10 -2.70
N ASP A 53 8.45 -13.81 -1.70
CA ASP A 53 7.92 -15.16 -1.91
C ASP A 53 6.54 -15.33 -1.27
N PRO A 54 5.70 -16.22 -1.85
CA PRO A 54 4.32 -16.38 -1.41
C PRO A 54 4.17 -16.94 -0.01
N VAL A 55 5.09 -17.79 0.43
CA VAL A 55 5.03 -18.37 1.79
C VAL A 55 5.21 -17.27 2.82
N ALA A 56 6.16 -16.36 2.59
CA ALA A 56 6.37 -15.23 3.47
C ALA A 56 5.15 -14.31 3.53
N VAL A 57 4.47 -14.08 2.40
CA VAL A 57 3.23 -13.28 2.37
C VAL A 57 2.18 -13.88 3.29
N VAL A 58 1.93 -15.18 3.13
CA VAL A 58 0.91 -15.88 3.93
C VAL A 58 1.24 -15.80 5.42
N LYS A 59 2.50 -16.07 5.77
CA LYS A 59 2.94 -16.01 7.17
C LYS A 59 2.79 -14.62 7.77
N LYS A 60 3.15 -13.58 7.02
CA LYS A 60 3.06 -12.20 7.50
C LYS A 60 1.61 -11.77 7.69
N LEU A 61 0.72 -12.09 6.77
CA LEU A 61 -0.69 -11.73 6.88
C LEU A 61 -1.44 -12.53 7.94
N ALA A 62 -1.00 -13.77 8.20
CA ALA A 62 -1.61 -14.63 9.21
C ALA A 62 -1.12 -14.34 10.63
N ASP A 63 -0.04 -13.57 10.79
CA ASP A 63 0.53 -13.25 12.10
C ASP A 63 -0.38 -12.26 12.83
N SER A 64 -1.05 -12.73 13.87
CA SER A 64 -1.97 -11.91 14.65
C SER A 64 -1.29 -10.83 15.48
N GLU A 65 0.01 -10.95 15.74
CA GLU A 65 0.77 -9.96 16.49
C GLU A 65 1.26 -8.82 15.61
N LYS A 66 1.24 -9.02 14.29
CA LYS A 66 1.75 -8.07 13.33
C LYS A 66 0.62 -7.57 12.43
N ARG A 67 0.24 -6.33 12.61
CA ARG A 67 -0.79 -5.70 11.78
C ARG A 67 -0.15 -4.81 10.75
N PHE A 68 -0.62 -4.94 9.53
CA PHE A 68 -0.26 -4.03 8.45
C PHE A 68 -1.39 -3.05 8.21
N ASP A 69 -1.02 -1.83 7.84
CA ASP A 69 -1.98 -0.78 7.51
C ASP A 69 -2.27 -0.73 6.02
N LEU A 70 -1.38 -1.31 5.21
CA LEU A 70 -1.49 -1.30 3.76
C LEU A 70 -0.62 -2.37 3.14
N VAL A 71 -1.10 -2.94 2.04
CA VAL A 71 -0.34 -3.91 1.23
C VAL A 71 -0.11 -3.33 -0.16
N ILE A 72 1.13 -3.39 -0.63
CA ILE A 72 1.48 -3.11 -2.02
C ILE A 72 1.96 -4.43 -2.62
N THR A 73 1.40 -4.85 -3.74
CA THR A 73 1.79 -6.11 -4.38
C THR A 73 1.83 -6.01 -5.89
N ASP A 74 2.77 -6.74 -6.50
CA ASP A 74 2.75 -7.00 -7.93
C ASP A 74 1.69 -8.07 -8.24
N LEU A 75 1.17 -8.08 -9.45
CA LEU A 75 0.23 -9.09 -9.92
C LEU A 75 0.89 -10.39 -10.34
N ARG A 76 2.09 -10.30 -10.87
CA ARG A 76 2.79 -11.46 -11.39
C ARG A 76 4.04 -11.76 -10.58
N MET A 77 4.02 -12.90 -9.92
CA MET A 77 5.17 -13.47 -9.23
C MET A 77 5.24 -14.96 -9.52
N PRO A 78 6.43 -15.54 -9.64
CA PRO A 78 6.55 -16.98 -9.82
C PRO A 78 5.79 -17.73 -8.71
N MET A 79 5.00 -18.74 -9.08
CA MET A 79 4.26 -19.63 -8.19
C MET A 79 3.16 -18.96 -7.34
N PHE A 80 2.95 -17.65 -7.48
CA PHE A 80 1.93 -16.94 -6.72
C PHE A 80 1.54 -15.68 -7.48
N SER A 81 0.25 -15.38 -7.53
CA SER A 81 -0.23 -14.16 -8.17
C SER A 81 -0.63 -13.12 -7.13
N GLY A 82 -0.51 -11.85 -7.51
CA GLY A 82 -1.03 -10.75 -6.70
C GLY A 82 -2.53 -10.86 -6.46
N ARG A 83 -3.26 -11.61 -7.29
CA ARG A 83 -4.66 -11.94 -7.04
C ARG A 83 -4.83 -12.76 -5.77
N GLY A 84 -3.90 -13.66 -5.49
CA GLY A 84 -3.88 -14.42 -4.24
C GLY A 84 -3.64 -13.52 -3.04
N VAL A 85 -2.72 -12.57 -3.16
CA VAL A 85 -2.50 -11.56 -2.11
C VAL A 85 -3.75 -10.74 -1.89
N LEU A 86 -4.40 -10.29 -2.98
CA LEU A 86 -5.62 -9.51 -2.90
C LEU A 86 -6.76 -10.30 -2.24
N ALA A 87 -6.90 -11.59 -2.57
CA ALA A 87 -7.90 -12.45 -1.96
C ALA A 87 -7.66 -12.62 -0.46
N LEU A 88 -6.41 -12.82 -0.04
CA LEU A 88 -6.06 -12.91 1.37
C LEU A 88 -6.34 -11.60 2.10
N ALA A 89 -5.96 -10.48 1.49
CA ALA A 89 -6.15 -9.17 2.09
C ALA A 89 -7.62 -8.76 2.17
N SER A 90 -8.46 -9.21 1.22
CA SER A 90 -9.88 -8.91 1.24
C SER A 90 -10.62 -9.65 2.34
N ALA A 91 -10.03 -10.71 2.91
CA ALA A 91 -10.53 -11.32 4.13
C ALA A 91 -10.27 -10.45 5.37
N LEU A 92 -9.43 -9.42 5.23
CA LEU A 92 -9.13 -8.42 6.26
C LEU A 92 -9.75 -7.09 5.81
N PRO A 93 -11.00 -6.81 6.16
CA PRO A 93 -11.78 -5.76 5.50
C PRO A 93 -11.25 -4.34 5.65
N GLU A 94 -10.29 -4.13 6.55
CA GLU A 94 -9.72 -2.81 6.78
C GLU A 94 -8.33 -2.65 6.16
N LEU A 95 -7.89 -3.62 5.37
CA LEU A 95 -6.54 -3.61 4.79
C LEU A 95 -6.60 -3.22 3.32
N PRO A 96 -6.25 -1.98 2.96
CA PRO A 96 -6.22 -1.58 1.55
C PRO A 96 -5.05 -2.23 0.82
N VAL A 97 -5.30 -2.59 -0.44
CA VAL A 97 -4.29 -3.20 -1.31
C VAL A 97 -4.08 -2.32 -2.53
N ILE A 98 -2.83 -1.96 -2.80
CA ILE A 98 -2.42 -1.27 -4.01
C ILE A 98 -1.69 -2.27 -4.90
N ILE A 99 -2.12 -2.37 -6.15
CA ILE A 99 -1.46 -3.21 -7.16
C ILE A 99 -0.48 -2.34 -7.93
N ILE A 100 0.77 -2.78 -8.06
CA ILE A 100 1.79 -2.10 -8.87
C ILE A 100 2.44 -3.16 -9.75
N THR A 101 2.22 -3.08 -11.06
CA THR A 101 2.68 -4.13 -11.97
C THR A 101 3.16 -3.57 -13.31
N ALA A 102 4.11 -4.30 -13.94
CA ALA A 102 4.51 -4.04 -15.33
C ALA A 102 3.53 -4.66 -16.34
N PHE A 103 2.63 -5.52 -15.87
CA PHE A 103 1.70 -6.27 -16.72
C PHE A 103 0.29 -5.73 -16.57
N GLY A 104 0.13 -4.45 -16.91
CA GLY A 104 -1.14 -3.77 -16.81
C GLY A 104 -1.96 -3.83 -18.10
N GLY A 105 -3.01 -3.06 -18.11
CA GLY A 105 -3.95 -2.90 -19.19
C GLY A 105 -5.33 -2.62 -18.63
N PRO A 106 -6.26 -2.05 -19.43
CA PRO A 106 -7.58 -1.66 -18.92
C PRO A 106 -8.38 -2.83 -18.33
N ASP A 107 -8.29 -4.01 -18.95
CA ASP A 107 -9.02 -5.18 -18.46
C ASP A 107 -8.44 -5.71 -17.15
N VAL A 108 -7.12 -5.73 -17.03
CA VAL A 108 -6.41 -6.17 -15.82
C VAL A 108 -6.71 -5.22 -14.68
N GLU A 109 -6.64 -3.92 -14.94
CA GLU A 109 -6.96 -2.90 -13.95
C GLU A 109 -8.42 -3.02 -13.47
N ALA A 110 -9.36 -3.13 -14.40
CA ALA A 110 -10.77 -3.27 -14.07
C ALA A 110 -11.02 -4.51 -13.21
N GLN A 111 -10.37 -5.62 -13.52
CA GLN A 111 -10.51 -6.84 -12.75
C GLN A 111 -9.94 -6.69 -11.34
N ALA A 112 -8.76 -6.08 -11.20
CA ALA A 112 -8.14 -5.85 -9.90
C ALA A 112 -9.03 -4.97 -9.01
N LEU A 113 -9.59 -3.90 -9.56
CA LEU A 113 -10.46 -3.00 -8.83
C LEU A 113 -11.77 -3.70 -8.42
N ARG A 114 -12.34 -4.53 -9.30
CA ARG A 114 -13.53 -5.32 -8.96
C ARG A 114 -13.26 -6.33 -7.84
N LEU A 115 -12.04 -6.86 -7.77
CA LEU A 115 -11.64 -7.79 -6.71
C LEU A 115 -11.33 -7.09 -5.39
N GLY A 116 -11.38 -5.76 -5.35
CA GLY A 116 -11.24 -5.01 -4.12
C GLY A 116 -9.96 -4.22 -3.96
N ALA A 117 -9.09 -4.16 -4.99
CA ALA A 117 -7.91 -3.31 -4.92
C ALA A 117 -8.32 -1.85 -4.76
N PHE A 118 -7.62 -1.14 -3.88
CA PHE A 118 -7.85 0.29 -3.70
C PHE A 118 -7.37 1.08 -4.91
N ALA A 119 -6.23 0.70 -5.48
CA ALA A 119 -5.66 1.37 -6.64
C ALA A 119 -4.82 0.39 -7.45
N PHE A 120 -4.61 0.75 -8.71
CA PHE A 120 -3.82 -0.01 -9.67
C PHE A 120 -2.88 0.95 -10.38
N LEU A 121 -1.57 0.67 -10.31
CA LEU A 121 -0.55 1.47 -10.96
C LEU A 121 0.30 0.60 -11.88
N GLU A 122 0.69 1.15 -13.01
CA GLU A 122 1.59 0.48 -13.94
C GLU A 122 3.03 0.96 -13.73
N LYS A 123 3.97 0.00 -13.71
CA LYS A 123 5.40 0.34 -13.66
C LYS A 123 5.85 0.97 -14.99
N PRO A 124 6.76 1.96 -14.95
CA PRO A 124 7.42 2.53 -13.79
C PRO A 124 6.54 3.53 -13.05
N VAL A 125 6.67 3.55 -11.72
CA VAL A 125 5.90 4.44 -10.86
C VAL A 125 6.84 5.49 -10.26
N ALA A 126 6.51 6.76 -10.44
CA ALA A 126 7.28 7.85 -9.84
C ALA A 126 7.07 7.85 -8.31
N ALA A 127 8.11 8.23 -7.57
CA ALA A 127 8.04 8.31 -6.11
C ALA A 127 6.87 9.17 -5.63
N ALA A 128 6.66 10.34 -6.25
CA ALA A 128 5.56 11.23 -5.89
C ALA A 128 4.20 10.58 -6.11
N GLN A 129 4.03 9.82 -7.18
CA GLN A 129 2.79 9.10 -7.47
C GLN A 129 2.52 8.02 -6.43
N LEU A 130 3.55 7.27 -6.07
CA LEU A 130 3.44 6.23 -5.04
C LEU A 130 3.00 6.83 -3.70
N ILE A 131 3.65 7.89 -3.27
CA ILE A 131 3.34 8.56 -2.01
C ILE A 131 1.92 9.09 -2.01
N GLU A 132 1.48 9.70 -3.10
CA GLU A 132 0.12 10.24 -3.21
C GLU A 132 -0.94 9.14 -3.06
N VAL A 133 -0.77 8.03 -3.77
CA VAL A 133 -1.72 6.91 -3.73
C VAL A 133 -1.75 6.27 -2.34
N VAL A 134 -0.59 6.11 -1.73
CA VAL A 134 -0.46 5.57 -0.37
C VAL A 134 -1.21 6.46 0.63
N ARG A 135 -1.02 7.77 0.55
CA ARG A 135 -1.73 8.71 1.42
C ARG A 135 -3.24 8.59 1.27
N ARG A 136 -3.73 8.53 0.04
CA ARG A 136 -5.17 8.36 -0.21
C ARG A 136 -5.71 7.06 0.35
N ALA A 137 -4.95 5.98 0.22
CA ALA A 137 -5.36 4.68 0.75
C ALA A 137 -5.46 4.70 2.27
N LEU A 138 -4.48 5.29 2.94
CA LEU A 138 -4.46 5.37 4.40
C LEU A 138 -5.57 6.28 4.94
N LEU A 139 -5.83 7.41 4.26
CA LEU A 139 -6.90 8.33 4.67
C LEU A 139 -8.29 7.75 4.48
N ARG A 140 -8.45 6.78 3.59
CA ARG A 140 -9.71 6.07 3.38
C ARG A 140 -9.86 4.82 4.24
N SER A 141 -8.84 4.47 5.03
CA SER A 141 -8.99 3.32 5.91
C SER A 141 -10.10 3.57 6.93
N PRO A 142 -10.88 2.54 7.30
CA PRO A 142 -11.99 2.72 8.25
C PRO A 142 -11.57 3.31 9.59
N SER A 143 -10.35 3.05 10.04
CA SER A 143 -9.83 3.62 11.28
C SER A 143 -9.70 5.14 11.23
N LEU A 144 -9.39 5.71 10.05
CA LEU A 144 -9.30 7.16 9.87
C LEU A 144 -10.64 7.78 9.52
N ARG A 145 -11.53 7.04 8.85
CA ARG A 145 -12.87 7.54 8.50
C ARG A 145 -13.78 7.71 9.71
N ARG A 146 -13.51 7.00 10.79
CA ARG A 146 -14.32 7.10 12.03
C ARG A 146 -14.04 8.34 12.86
N VAL A 147 -13.08 9.14 12.45
CA VAL A 147 -12.69 10.36 13.17
C VAL A 147 -13.48 11.57 12.68
N GLY A 148 -14.32 11.39 11.70
CA GLY A 148 -15.15 12.47 11.15
C GLY A 148 -16.50 12.59 11.77
#